data_00f31b594d08ca758d932794d925f40d
#
_entry.id   00f31b594d08ca758d932794d925f40d
#
_cell.length_a   1.000
_cell.length_b   1.000
_cell.length_c   1.000
_cell.angle_alpha   90.00
_cell.angle_beta   90.00
_cell.angle_gamma   90.00
#
_symmetry.space_group_name_H-M   'P 1'
#
loop_
_entity.id
_entity.type
_entity.pdbx_description
1 polymer ?
#
loop_
_entity_poly.entity_id
_entity_poly.type
_entity_poly.pdbx_seq_one_letter_code
_entity_poly.pdbx_strand_id
1 'polypeptide(L)' 'MLKDAEGRIWVTVKEAAEMLQVSPSRVVKAAKEGKIDALRLSARAVLVDLEQARFWRERFYSARKAAVARQRKRKEQ' A
#
# COMPACT_ATOMS: atom_id res chain seq x y z
N MET A 1 14.05 -6.10 -5.57
CA MET A 1 12.95 -7.09 -5.51
C MET A 1 13.50 -8.39 -4.98
N LEU A 2 12.87 -8.95 -3.97
CA LEU A 2 13.29 -10.19 -3.33
C LEU A 2 12.11 -11.15 -3.32
N LYS A 3 12.35 -12.40 -3.73
CA LYS A 3 11.34 -13.45 -3.67
C LYS A 3 11.77 -14.46 -2.61
N ASP A 4 10.90 -14.75 -1.63
CA ASP A 4 11.24 -15.71 -0.58
C ASP A 4 10.89 -17.16 -0.98
N ALA A 5 11.18 -18.11 -0.08
CA ALA A 5 10.95 -19.53 -0.33
C ALA A 5 9.46 -19.88 -0.50
N GLU A 6 8.57 -19.04 0.03
CA GLU A 6 7.12 -19.22 -0.06
C GLU A 6 6.52 -18.60 -1.32
N GLY A 7 7.34 -17.96 -2.15
CA GLY A 7 6.90 -17.30 -3.37
C GLY A 7 6.41 -15.88 -3.17
N ARG A 8 6.54 -15.32 -1.96
CA ARG A 8 6.17 -13.93 -1.70
C ARG A 8 7.21 -12.99 -2.31
N ILE A 9 6.74 -11.91 -2.89
CA ILE A 9 7.60 -10.90 -3.49
C ILE A 9 7.73 -9.72 -2.55
N TRP A 10 8.96 -9.41 -2.18
CA TRP A 10 9.28 -8.29 -1.28
C TRP A 10 9.95 -7.19 -2.07
N VAL A 11 9.47 -5.97 -1.92
CA VAL A 11 10.01 -4.79 -2.60
C VAL A 11 10.29 -3.71 -1.57
N THR A 12 11.17 -2.77 -1.91
CA THR A 12 11.43 -1.64 -1.02
C THR A 12 10.19 -0.74 -0.97
N VAL A 13 10.10 0.07 0.09
CA VAL A 13 9.01 1.04 0.23
C VAL A 13 8.97 1.96 -1.00
N LYS A 14 10.15 2.42 -1.45
CA LYS A 14 10.25 3.28 -2.62
C LYS A 14 9.73 2.59 -3.88
N GLU A 15 10.14 1.35 -4.11
CA GLU A 15 9.68 0.58 -5.27
C GLU A 15 8.17 0.36 -5.23
N ALA A 16 7.63 -0.02 -4.07
CA ALA A 16 6.20 -0.21 -3.90
C ALA A 16 5.44 1.09 -4.17
N ALA A 17 5.92 2.20 -3.65
CA ALA A 17 5.31 3.51 -3.86
C ALA A 17 5.26 3.87 -5.35
N GLU A 18 6.34 3.65 -6.07
CA GLU A 18 6.40 3.91 -7.51
C GLU A 18 5.46 2.99 -8.30
N MET A 19 5.47 1.70 -8.00
CA MET A 19 4.64 0.71 -8.69
C MET A 19 3.15 0.95 -8.47
N LEU A 20 2.78 1.39 -7.27
CA LEU A 20 1.39 1.61 -6.90
C LEU A 20 0.93 3.07 -7.08
N GLN A 21 1.85 3.96 -7.46
CA GLN A 21 1.59 5.37 -7.66
C GLN A 21 1.00 6.04 -6.40
N VAL A 22 1.60 5.74 -5.26
CA VAL A 22 1.26 6.34 -3.97
C VAL A 22 2.51 6.92 -3.34
N SER A 23 2.37 7.77 -2.32
CA SER A 23 3.54 8.33 -1.64
C SER A 23 4.21 7.27 -0.76
N PRO A 24 5.55 7.29 -0.63
CA PRO A 24 6.24 6.37 0.26
C PRO A 24 5.76 6.46 1.71
N SER A 25 5.40 7.66 2.16
CA SER A 25 4.88 7.88 3.52
C SER A 25 3.62 7.07 3.79
N ARG A 26 2.74 6.96 2.80
CA ARG A 26 1.51 6.16 2.93
C ARG A 26 1.80 4.67 3.03
N VAL A 27 2.77 4.19 2.26
CA VAL A 27 3.18 2.79 2.33
C VAL A 27 3.76 2.48 3.71
N VAL A 28 4.62 3.33 4.24
CA VAL A 28 5.20 3.19 5.57
C VAL A 28 4.11 3.19 6.64
N LYS A 29 3.17 4.10 6.55
CA LYS A 29 2.05 4.19 7.49
C LYS A 29 1.20 2.92 7.47
N ALA A 30 0.88 2.41 6.28
CA ALA A 30 0.11 1.18 6.13
C ALA A 30 0.84 -0.02 6.75
N ALA A 31 2.16 -0.09 6.57
CA ALA A 31 2.98 -1.14 7.17
C ALA A 31 2.99 -1.04 8.70
N LYS A 32 3.09 0.18 9.24
CA LYS A 32 3.05 0.41 10.69
C LYS A 32 1.69 0.05 11.30
N GLU A 33 0.61 0.26 10.55
CA GLU A 33 -0.74 -0.07 10.99
C GLU A 33 -1.07 -1.57 10.83
N GLY A 34 -0.15 -2.36 10.28
CA GLY A 34 -0.35 -3.78 10.07
C GLY A 34 -1.19 -4.14 8.85
N LYS A 35 -1.45 -3.20 7.96
CA LYS A 35 -2.21 -3.43 6.72
C LYS A 35 -1.40 -4.10 5.63
N ILE A 36 -0.08 -3.95 5.69
CA ILE A 36 0.87 -4.53 4.76
C ILE A 36 1.98 -5.19 5.58
N ASP A 37 2.31 -6.43 5.27
CA ASP A 37 3.42 -7.10 5.92
C ASP A 37 4.73 -6.44 5.51
N ALA A 38 5.60 -6.22 6.47
CA ALA A 38 6.90 -5.62 6.25
C ALA A 38 8.00 -6.50 6.83
N LEU A 39 9.13 -6.54 6.14
CA LEU A 39 10.31 -7.26 6.57
C LEU A 39 11.43 -6.25 6.80
N ARG A 40 11.85 -6.09 8.04
CA ARG A 40 12.91 -5.16 8.39
C ARG A 40 14.26 -5.86 8.35
N LEU A 41 15.08 -5.53 7.35
CA LEU A 41 16.43 -6.08 7.21
C LEU A 41 17.44 -5.27 8.02
N SER A 42 17.24 -3.95 8.12
CA SER A 42 18.09 -3.05 8.90
C SER A 42 17.29 -1.78 9.20
N ALA A 43 17.90 -0.84 9.93
CA ALA A 43 17.25 0.43 10.26
C ALA A 43 16.81 1.23 9.03
N ARG A 44 17.48 1.01 7.88
CA ARG A 44 17.17 1.74 6.63
C ARG A 44 16.60 0.85 5.54
N ALA A 45 16.64 -0.47 5.71
CA ALA A 45 16.21 -1.43 4.69
C ALA A 45 14.95 -2.14 5.16
N VAL A 46 13.81 -1.63 4.73
CA VAL A 46 12.50 -2.22 4.99
C VAL A 46 11.89 -2.65 3.67
N LEU A 47 11.47 -3.91 3.62
CA LEU A 47 10.77 -4.46 2.45
C LEU A 47 9.31 -4.66 2.81
N VAL A 48 8.43 -4.51 1.83
CA VAL A 48 7.00 -4.75 1.99
C VAL A 48 6.53 -5.80 1.01
N ASP A 49 5.50 -6.56 1.39
CA ASP A 49 4.90 -7.57 0.53
C ASP A 49 4.14 -6.88 -0.60
N LEU A 50 4.58 -7.10 -1.83
CA LEU A 50 4.02 -6.45 -3.01
C LEU A 50 2.54 -6.78 -3.20
N GLU A 51 2.16 -8.03 -3.02
CA GLU A 51 0.78 -8.47 -3.20
C GLU A 51 -0.15 -7.82 -2.18
N GLN A 52 0.24 -7.81 -0.92
CA GLN A 52 -0.54 -7.15 0.13
C GLN A 52 -0.62 -5.64 -0.10
N ALA A 53 0.46 -5.03 -0.57
CA ALA A 53 0.48 -3.62 -0.90
C ALA A 53 -0.52 -3.30 -2.02
N ARG A 54 -0.62 -4.16 -3.03
CA ARG A 54 -1.62 -4.01 -4.10
C ARG A 54 -3.04 -4.09 -3.57
N PHE A 55 -3.34 -5.07 -2.73
CA PHE A 55 -4.64 -5.20 -2.09
C PHE A 55 -5.00 -3.97 -1.26
N TRP A 56 -4.05 -3.51 -0.46
CA TRP A 56 -4.25 -2.31 0.35
C TRP A 56 -4.57 -1.10 -0.52
N ARG A 57 -3.82 -0.93 -1.61
CA ARG A 57 -4.05 0.18 -2.53
C ARG A 57 -5.44 0.14 -3.13
N GLU A 58 -5.85 -1.01 -3.63
CA GLU A 58 -7.18 -1.17 -4.23
C GLU A 58 -8.28 -0.82 -3.24
N ARG A 59 -8.19 -1.32 -2.01
CA ARG A 59 -9.18 -1.03 -0.97
C ARG A 59 -9.21 0.46 -0.62
N PHE A 60 -8.05 1.07 -0.49
CA PHE A 60 -7.94 2.48 -0.16
C PHE A 60 -8.58 3.36 -1.22
N TYR A 61 -8.26 3.12 -2.48
CA TYR A 61 -8.82 3.92 -3.58
C TYR A 61 -10.29 3.64 -3.82
N SER A 62 -10.75 2.41 -3.69
CA SER A 62 -12.17 2.07 -3.82
C SER A 62 -13.00 2.76 -2.76
N ALA A 63 -12.54 2.72 -1.50
CA ALA A 63 -13.23 3.39 -0.39
C ALA A 63 -13.28 4.90 -0.61
N ARG A 64 -12.20 5.51 -1.09
CA ARG A 64 -12.14 6.94 -1.36
C ARG A 64 -13.05 7.34 -2.50
N LYS A 65 -13.10 6.56 -3.59
CA LYS A 65 -14.01 6.82 -4.71
C LYS A 65 -15.46 6.76 -4.25
N ALA A 66 -15.83 5.77 -3.46
CA ALA A 66 -17.18 5.63 -2.93
C ALA A 66 -17.55 6.83 -2.05
N ALA A 67 -16.65 7.29 -1.19
CA ALA A 67 -16.88 8.46 -0.35
C ALA A 67 -17.07 9.72 -1.17
N VAL A 68 -16.24 9.94 -2.19
CA VAL A 68 -16.35 11.10 -3.09
C VAL A 68 -17.67 11.06 -3.87
N ALA A 69 -18.06 9.90 -4.38
CA ALA A 69 -19.31 9.74 -5.11
C ALA A 69 -20.52 10.06 -4.23
N ARG A 70 -20.51 9.62 -2.97
CA ARG A 70 -21.56 9.95 -2.01
C ARG A 70 -21.64 11.44 -1.73
N GLN A 71 -20.52 12.12 -1.59
CA GLN A 71 -20.48 13.56 -1.38
C GLN A 71 -21.03 14.32 -2.58
N ARG A 72 -20.71 13.89 -3.80
CA ARG A 72 -21.25 14.50 -5.03
C ARG A 72 -22.76 14.40 -5.09
N LYS A 73 -23.31 13.22 -4.80
CA LYS A 73 -24.77 13.03 -4.77
C LYS A 73 -25.46 13.97 -3.80
N ARG A 74 -24.86 14.18 -2.62
CA ARG A 74 -25.40 15.11 -1.64
C ARG A 74 -25.42 16.56 -2.14
N LYS A 75 -24.39 16.97 -2.88
CA LYS A 75 -24.29 18.32 -3.43
C LYS A 75 -25.29 18.58 -4.54
N GLU A 76 -25.66 17.56 -5.28
CA GLU A 76 -26.61 17.67 -6.37
C GLU A 76 -28.06 17.72 -5.89
N GLN A 77 -28.30 17.34 -4.66
CA GLN A 77 -29.61 17.42 -4.04
C GLN A 77 -29.77 18.74 -3.28
#